data_98031d96f8c59d33d3be1028501854f1
#
_entry.id   98031d96f8c59d33d3be1028501854f1
#
_cell.length_a   1.000
_cell.length_b   1.000
_cell.length_c   1.000
_cell.angle_alpha   90.00
_cell.angle_beta   90.00
_cell.angle_gamma   90.00
#
_symmetry.space_group_name_H-M   'P 1'
#
loop_
_entity.id
_entity.type
_entity.pdbx_description
1 polymer ?
#
loop_
_entity_poly.entity_id
_entity_poly.type
_entity_poly.pdbx_seq_one_letter_code
_entity_poly.pdbx_strand_id
1 'polypeptide(L)'
;MNEKYVVNLRDVAIYHADNPFGSCSEKKLLQRGEMVLSEVNLSVAPGEFVYLIGRVGSGKSSLLKTLYAEMQLLTGKGYVAGFDLRRLRRKDIPYLRRRIGIVFQDYQLLTDRNVFMNLYYVMKATGWKREQEIRERIDRVLGLVELGSKSYKMPFELSGGEQQRLGIARALLNDPQVLLADEPTGNLDPVTADGIMQLFQKIASQGCAVVMSTHNTALIENYPARAVLFSKGKIREVDLKAELA
;
A
#
# COMPACT_ATOMS: atom_id res chain seq x y z
N MET A 1 -2.89 -21.50 -10.02
CA MET A 1 -2.76 -20.07 -9.64
C MET A 1 -1.76 -19.43 -10.59
N ASN A 2 -2.02 -18.27 -11.13
CA ASN A 2 -1.07 -17.62 -12.05
C ASN A 2 -0.01 -16.94 -11.18
N GLU A 3 1.11 -17.60 -10.92
CA GLU A 3 2.25 -17.12 -10.11
C GLU A 3 2.96 -15.89 -10.72
N LYS A 4 2.50 -15.48 -11.91
CA LYS A 4 3.06 -14.36 -12.68
C LYS A 4 2.79 -12.99 -12.04
N TYR A 5 1.72 -12.82 -11.27
CA TYR A 5 1.28 -11.53 -10.73
C TYR A 5 1.11 -11.58 -9.21
N VAL A 6 1.59 -10.54 -8.53
CA VAL A 6 1.39 -10.36 -7.08
C VAL A 6 0.02 -9.74 -6.78
N VAL A 7 -0.51 -8.90 -7.69
CA VAL A 7 -1.88 -8.42 -7.71
C VAL A 7 -2.53 -8.83 -9.03
N ASN A 8 -3.75 -9.39 -8.96
CA ASN A 8 -4.50 -9.76 -10.16
C ASN A 8 -6.00 -9.60 -9.92
N LEU A 9 -6.57 -8.55 -10.46
CA LEU A 9 -7.99 -8.24 -10.41
C LEU A 9 -8.60 -8.44 -11.79
N ARG A 10 -9.77 -9.10 -11.86
CA ARG A 10 -10.53 -9.34 -13.10
C ARG A 10 -12.00 -9.06 -12.88
N ASP A 11 -12.52 -8.13 -13.65
CA ASP A 11 -13.93 -7.71 -13.64
C ASP A 11 -14.45 -7.43 -12.22
N VAL A 12 -13.67 -6.66 -11.46
CA VAL A 12 -13.95 -6.33 -10.07
C VAL A 12 -14.80 -5.07 -10.00
N ALA A 13 -15.86 -5.10 -9.14
CA ALA A 13 -16.52 -3.88 -8.70
C ALA A 13 -16.29 -3.66 -7.20
N ILE A 14 -16.05 -2.40 -6.83
CA ILE A 14 -15.76 -1.98 -5.45
C ILE A 14 -16.93 -1.14 -4.94
N TYR A 15 -17.38 -1.48 -3.73
CA TYR A 15 -18.52 -0.84 -3.07
C TYR A 15 -18.10 -0.29 -1.72
N HIS A 16 -18.52 0.94 -1.40
CA HIS A 16 -18.55 1.42 -0.04
C HIS A 16 -19.74 0.78 0.67
N ALA A 17 -19.47 -0.04 1.67
CA ALA A 17 -20.50 -0.71 2.45
C ALA A 17 -20.16 -0.62 3.94
N ASP A 18 -21.16 -0.34 4.77
CA ASP A 18 -21.00 -0.35 6.22
C ASP A 18 -20.71 -1.76 6.72
N ASN A 19 -19.70 -1.90 7.58
CA ASN A 19 -19.30 -3.15 8.21
C ASN A 19 -19.05 -4.32 7.22
N PRO A 20 -18.08 -4.20 6.32
CA PRO A 20 -17.89 -5.13 5.18
C PRO A 20 -17.63 -6.59 5.60
N PHE A 21 -17.07 -6.83 6.80
CA PHE A 21 -16.82 -8.18 7.35
C PHE A 21 -17.77 -8.55 8.49
N GLY A 22 -18.92 -7.90 8.57
CA GLY A 22 -19.97 -8.19 9.55
C GLY A 22 -20.86 -9.38 9.19
N SER A 23 -21.90 -9.61 9.97
CA SER A 23 -22.89 -10.68 9.75
C SER A 23 -23.85 -10.41 8.59
N CYS A 24 -23.69 -9.32 7.84
CA CYS A 24 -24.57 -8.95 6.74
C CYS A 24 -24.28 -9.83 5.51
N SER A 25 -25.37 -10.34 4.87
CA SER A 25 -25.19 -11.12 3.63
C SER A 25 -24.65 -10.26 2.49
N GLU A 26 -23.87 -10.86 1.59
CA GLU A 26 -23.32 -10.21 0.39
C GLU A 26 -24.41 -9.50 -0.42
N LYS A 27 -25.58 -10.13 -0.58
CA LYS A 27 -26.73 -9.54 -1.28
C LYS A 27 -27.19 -8.22 -0.66
N LYS A 28 -27.23 -8.12 0.68
CA LYS A 28 -27.57 -6.87 1.38
C LYS A 28 -26.48 -5.81 1.25
N LEU A 29 -25.21 -6.21 1.26
CA LEU A 29 -24.08 -5.27 1.07
C LEU A 29 -24.12 -4.68 -0.35
N LEU A 30 -24.39 -5.48 -1.37
CA LEU A 30 -24.54 -5.01 -2.76
C LEU A 30 -25.76 -4.10 -2.96
N GLN A 31 -26.87 -4.35 -2.24
CA GLN A 31 -28.08 -3.52 -2.33
C GLN A 31 -27.95 -2.15 -1.62
N ARG A 32 -27.14 -2.07 -0.56
CA ARG A 32 -26.98 -0.88 0.29
C ARG A 32 -25.71 -0.13 0.02
N GLY A 33 -24.70 -0.79 -0.56
CA GLY A 33 -23.39 -0.20 -0.84
C GLY A 33 -23.45 0.72 -2.06
N GLU A 34 -22.76 1.86 -1.96
CA GLU A 34 -22.50 2.73 -3.09
C GLU A 34 -21.37 2.15 -3.94
N MET A 35 -21.61 1.93 -5.24
CA MET A 35 -20.59 1.46 -6.16
C MET A 35 -19.61 2.58 -6.50
N VAL A 36 -18.35 2.37 -6.17
CA VAL A 36 -17.26 3.34 -6.38
C VAL A 36 -16.53 3.07 -7.69
N LEU A 37 -16.24 1.80 -7.97
CA LEU A 37 -15.54 1.35 -9.17
C LEU A 37 -16.23 0.13 -9.77
N SER A 38 -16.22 0.05 -11.10
CA SER A 38 -16.73 -1.09 -11.87
C SER A 38 -15.72 -1.56 -12.92
N GLU A 39 -15.83 -2.81 -13.34
CA GLU A 39 -15.03 -3.40 -14.42
C GLU A 39 -13.52 -3.25 -14.20
N VAL A 40 -13.06 -3.28 -12.93
CA VAL A 40 -11.65 -3.12 -12.59
C VAL A 40 -10.87 -4.34 -13.04
N ASN A 41 -9.92 -4.12 -13.96
CA ASN A 41 -8.95 -5.10 -14.42
C ASN A 41 -7.55 -4.56 -14.15
N LEU A 42 -6.79 -5.18 -13.24
CA LEU A 42 -5.46 -4.75 -12.85
C LEU A 42 -4.59 -5.96 -12.56
N SER A 43 -3.45 -6.06 -13.21
CA SER A 43 -2.42 -7.05 -12.89
C SER A 43 -1.11 -6.35 -12.59
N VAL A 44 -0.42 -6.75 -11.52
CA VAL A 44 0.89 -6.20 -11.13
C VAL A 44 1.85 -7.36 -10.93
N ALA A 45 2.99 -7.31 -11.62
CA ALA A 45 4.05 -8.30 -11.50
C ALA A 45 4.97 -8.00 -10.30
N PRO A 46 5.72 -9.00 -9.77
CA PRO A 46 6.77 -8.74 -8.80
C PRO A 46 7.79 -7.72 -9.32
N GLY A 47 8.20 -6.76 -8.47
CA GLY A 47 9.14 -5.70 -8.82
C GLY A 47 8.59 -4.61 -9.73
N GLU A 48 7.33 -4.70 -10.16
CA GLU A 48 6.70 -3.69 -10.98
C GLU A 48 6.29 -2.47 -10.16
N PHE A 49 6.50 -1.27 -10.72
CA PHE A 49 6.02 -0.01 -10.15
C PHE A 49 4.80 0.47 -10.94
N VAL A 50 3.67 0.70 -10.26
CA VAL A 50 2.41 1.13 -10.88
C VAL A 50 1.85 2.35 -10.15
N TYR A 51 1.59 3.41 -10.91
CA TYR A 51 0.87 4.58 -10.42
C TYR A 51 -0.63 4.41 -10.55
N LEU A 52 -1.36 4.82 -9.52
CA LEU A 52 -2.80 5.04 -9.56
C LEU A 52 -3.03 6.56 -9.60
N ILE A 53 -3.47 7.08 -10.74
CA ILE A 53 -3.66 8.52 -10.98
C ILE A 53 -5.15 8.85 -11.18
N GLY A 54 -5.52 10.09 -10.88
CA GLY A 54 -6.90 10.55 -11.02
C GLY A 54 -7.27 11.54 -9.92
N ARG A 55 -8.42 12.21 -10.09
CA ARG A 55 -8.92 13.22 -9.15
C ARG A 55 -9.12 12.66 -7.74
N VAL A 56 -9.14 13.53 -6.74
CA VAL A 56 -9.56 13.19 -5.38
C VAL A 56 -10.99 12.62 -5.43
N GLY A 57 -11.25 11.55 -4.67
CA GLY A 57 -12.56 10.87 -4.70
C GLY A 57 -12.80 9.92 -5.88
N SER A 58 -11.84 9.70 -6.79
CA SER A 58 -12.02 8.82 -7.95
C SER A 58 -11.96 7.31 -7.64
N GLY A 59 -11.70 6.91 -6.38
CA GLY A 59 -11.68 5.51 -5.95
C GLY A 59 -10.29 4.88 -5.78
N LYS A 60 -9.18 5.64 -5.90
CA LYS A 60 -7.80 5.13 -5.70
C LYS A 60 -7.62 4.49 -4.34
N SER A 61 -7.95 5.23 -3.27
CA SER A 61 -7.85 4.73 -1.89
C SER A 61 -8.82 3.56 -1.63
N SER A 62 -9.99 3.54 -2.27
CA SER A 62 -10.94 2.41 -2.17
C SER A 62 -10.38 1.14 -2.80
N LEU A 63 -9.68 1.26 -3.94
CA LEU A 63 -8.96 0.13 -4.52
C LEU A 63 -7.86 -0.36 -3.57
N LEU A 64 -7.00 0.53 -3.05
CA LEU A 64 -5.95 0.16 -2.09
C LEU A 64 -6.55 -0.54 -0.87
N LYS A 65 -7.62 0.02 -0.27
CA LYS A 65 -8.35 -0.57 0.87
C LYS A 65 -8.90 -1.97 0.58
N THR A 66 -9.34 -2.22 -0.64
CA THR A 66 -9.76 -3.56 -1.08
C THR A 66 -8.56 -4.51 -1.17
N LEU A 67 -7.40 -4.06 -1.67
CA LEU A 67 -6.21 -4.90 -1.81
C LEU A 67 -5.66 -5.38 -0.45
N TYR A 68 -5.73 -4.54 0.61
CA TYR A 68 -5.31 -4.95 1.95
C TYR A 68 -6.46 -5.39 2.88
N ALA A 69 -7.62 -5.66 2.27
CA ALA A 69 -8.81 -6.19 2.94
C ALA A 69 -9.28 -5.32 4.13
N GLU A 70 -9.32 -4.00 3.97
CA GLU A 70 -10.12 -3.09 4.78
C GLU A 70 -11.53 -3.00 4.20
N MET A 71 -11.65 -3.05 2.87
CA MET A 71 -12.92 -3.20 2.16
C MET A 71 -13.03 -4.61 1.60
N GLN A 72 -14.21 -5.22 1.71
CA GLN A 72 -14.47 -6.56 1.20
C GLN A 72 -14.66 -6.54 -0.32
N LEU A 73 -14.03 -7.47 -1.04
CA LEU A 73 -14.31 -7.70 -2.44
C LEU A 73 -15.62 -8.48 -2.59
N LEU A 74 -16.66 -7.84 -3.18
CA LEU A 74 -18.00 -8.43 -3.32
C LEU A 74 -18.25 -9.04 -4.71
N THR A 75 -17.57 -8.56 -5.77
CA THR A 75 -17.77 -9.04 -7.15
C THR A 75 -16.46 -9.21 -7.88
N GLY A 76 -16.45 -9.97 -8.95
CA GLY A 76 -15.27 -10.26 -9.74
C GLY A 76 -14.31 -11.26 -9.11
N LYS A 77 -13.08 -11.33 -9.63
CA LYS A 77 -12.00 -12.19 -9.13
C LYS A 77 -10.82 -11.31 -8.72
N GLY A 78 -10.33 -11.50 -7.48
CA GLY A 78 -9.21 -10.72 -6.97
C GLY A 78 -8.23 -11.58 -6.18
N TYR A 79 -6.94 -11.50 -6.54
CA TYR A 79 -5.85 -12.19 -5.87
C TYR A 79 -4.77 -11.16 -5.49
N VAL A 80 -4.30 -11.22 -4.25
CA VAL A 80 -3.20 -10.39 -3.75
C VAL A 80 -2.27 -11.26 -2.92
N ALA A 81 -0.99 -11.25 -3.25
CA ALA A 81 0.06 -11.99 -2.54
C ALA A 81 -0.32 -13.46 -2.25
N GLY A 82 -1.00 -14.12 -3.21
CA GLY A 82 -1.45 -15.52 -3.11
C GLY A 82 -2.79 -15.73 -2.40
N PHE A 83 -3.47 -14.68 -1.93
CA PHE A 83 -4.78 -14.78 -1.30
C PHE A 83 -5.91 -14.44 -2.28
N ASP A 84 -6.96 -15.25 -2.27
CA ASP A 84 -8.22 -14.95 -2.96
C ASP A 84 -9.08 -14.02 -2.11
N LEU A 85 -9.20 -12.75 -2.52
CA LEU A 85 -9.92 -11.72 -1.78
C LEU A 85 -11.43 -12.01 -1.66
N ARG A 86 -12.02 -12.73 -2.62
CA ARG A 86 -13.44 -13.13 -2.58
C ARG A 86 -13.74 -14.16 -1.49
N ARG A 87 -12.75 -15.02 -1.21
CA ARG A 87 -12.87 -16.11 -0.23
C ARG A 87 -12.17 -15.80 1.08
N LEU A 88 -11.66 -14.57 1.24
CA LEU A 88 -10.90 -14.16 2.40
C LEU A 88 -11.80 -14.08 3.63
N ARG A 89 -11.51 -14.90 4.65
CA ARG A 89 -12.19 -14.85 5.93
C ARG A 89 -11.51 -13.88 6.87
N ARG A 90 -12.23 -13.31 7.82
CA ARG A 90 -11.70 -12.36 8.80
C ARG A 90 -10.42 -12.85 9.50
N LYS A 91 -10.34 -14.14 9.81
CA LYS A 91 -9.16 -14.76 10.42
C LYS A 91 -7.94 -14.84 9.50
N ASP A 92 -8.13 -14.75 8.19
CA ASP A 92 -7.07 -14.86 7.19
C ASP A 92 -6.46 -13.47 6.87
N ILE A 93 -7.15 -12.37 7.20
CA ILE A 93 -6.70 -10.98 6.95
C ILE A 93 -5.32 -10.68 7.55
N PRO A 94 -4.99 -11.07 8.81
CA PRO A 94 -3.65 -10.83 9.36
C PRO A 94 -2.54 -11.52 8.55
N TYR A 95 -2.80 -12.66 7.95
CA TYR A 95 -1.85 -13.39 7.11
C TYR A 95 -1.64 -12.72 5.76
N LEU A 96 -2.70 -12.21 5.13
CA LEU A 96 -2.60 -11.36 3.95
C LEU A 96 -1.75 -10.11 4.28
N ARG A 97 -2.10 -9.38 5.35
CA ARG A 97 -1.41 -8.13 5.73
C ARG A 97 0.06 -8.31 6.11
N ARG A 98 0.50 -9.51 6.45
CA ARG A 98 1.93 -9.84 6.62
C ARG A 98 2.69 -9.91 5.29
N ARG A 99 2.00 -10.22 4.17
CA ARG A 99 2.61 -10.32 2.84
C ARG A 99 2.54 -9.03 2.03
N ILE A 100 1.89 -8.01 2.55
CA ILE A 100 1.77 -6.69 1.95
C ILE A 100 2.29 -5.64 2.90
N GLY A 101 2.93 -4.59 2.36
CA GLY A 101 3.27 -3.39 3.11
C GLY A 101 2.25 -2.30 2.81
N ILE A 102 1.92 -1.48 3.81
CA ILE A 102 0.99 -0.36 3.64
C ILE A 102 1.69 0.91 4.13
N VAL A 103 1.74 1.91 3.26
CA VAL A 103 2.28 3.24 3.54
C VAL A 103 1.14 4.25 3.42
N PHE A 104 0.87 4.98 4.50
CA PHE A 104 -0.21 5.95 4.60
C PHE A 104 0.30 7.37 4.42
N GLN A 105 -0.56 8.27 3.97
CA GLN A 105 -0.26 9.70 3.82
C GLN A 105 -0.01 10.38 5.18
N ASP A 106 -0.72 9.97 6.23
CA ASP A 106 -0.69 10.54 7.59
C ASP A 106 0.26 9.78 8.54
N TYR A 107 1.20 9.00 8.00
CA TYR A 107 2.22 8.21 8.67
C TYR A 107 1.68 7.13 9.63
N GLN A 108 0.59 7.37 10.34
CA GLN A 108 -0.05 6.49 11.34
C GLN A 108 0.96 5.89 12.34
N LEU A 109 1.82 6.73 12.89
CA LEU A 109 2.82 6.32 13.88
C LEU A 109 2.24 6.31 15.30
N LEU A 110 2.79 5.44 16.14
CA LEU A 110 2.55 5.46 17.59
C LEU A 110 3.32 6.65 18.20
N THR A 111 2.61 7.75 18.48
CA THR A 111 3.21 9.01 18.90
C THR A 111 3.81 8.98 20.32
N ASP A 112 3.40 8.01 21.15
CA ASP A 112 3.88 7.75 22.49
C ASP A 112 5.01 6.71 22.56
N ARG A 113 5.55 6.31 21.40
CA ARG A 113 6.62 5.31 21.27
C ARG A 113 7.72 5.83 20.36
N ASN A 114 8.97 5.53 20.69
CA ASN A 114 10.10 5.88 19.83
C ASN A 114 10.13 5.07 18.53
N VAL A 115 11.05 5.43 17.62
CA VAL A 115 11.25 4.78 16.32
C VAL A 115 11.37 3.27 16.45
N PHE A 116 12.25 2.77 17.34
CA PHE A 116 12.45 1.34 17.54
C PHE A 116 11.16 0.65 17.98
N MET A 117 10.44 1.21 18.95
CA MET A 117 9.22 0.61 19.50
C MET A 117 8.06 0.63 18.50
N ASN A 118 7.98 1.64 17.61
CA ASN A 118 7.04 1.65 16.48
C ASN A 118 7.19 0.42 15.57
N LEU A 119 8.42 -0.04 15.35
CA LEU A 119 8.72 -1.22 14.55
C LEU A 119 8.60 -2.51 15.35
N TYR A 120 9.08 -2.50 16.60
CA TYR A 120 9.09 -3.66 17.49
C TYR A 120 7.68 -4.22 17.74
N TYR A 121 6.71 -3.36 18.03
CA TYR A 121 5.33 -3.82 18.26
C TYR A 121 4.71 -4.48 17.04
N VAL A 122 5.03 -4.00 15.83
CA VAL A 122 4.57 -4.65 14.59
C VAL A 122 5.19 -6.05 14.45
N MET A 123 6.48 -6.20 14.73
CA MET A 123 7.16 -7.49 14.69
C MET A 123 6.52 -8.49 15.67
N LYS A 124 6.28 -8.06 16.92
CA LYS A 124 5.61 -8.90 17.93
C LYS A 124 4.19 -9.26 17.52
N ALA A 125 3.40 -8.29 17.04
CA ALA A 125 2.02 -8.51 16.58
C ALA A 125 1.94 -9.44 15.35
N THR A 126 2.98 -9.47 14.53
CA THR A 126 3.07 -10.35 13.36
C THR A 126 3.71 -11.71 13.65
N GLY A 127 3.99 -12.01 14.93
CA GLY A 127 4.35 -13.36 15.40
C GLY A 127 5.83 -13.65 15.48
N TRP A 128 6.69 -12.64 15.39
CA TRP A 128 8.11 -12.80 15.66
C TRP A 128 8.35 -13.03 17.16
N LYS A 129 9.16 -14.01 17.52
CA LYS A 129 9.35 -14.44 18.91
C LYS A 129 10.74 -14.16 19.45
N ARG A 130 11.77 -14.32 18.60
CA ARG A 130 13.18 -14.20 19.01
C ARG A 130 13.62 -12.75 19.01
N GLU A 131 14.00 -12.24 20.16
CA GLU A 131 14.39 -10.82 20.35
C GLU A 131 15.57 -10.42 19.47
N GLN A 132 16.54 -11.30 19.30
CA GLN A 132 17.69 -11.04 18.46
C GLN A 132 17.28 -10.86 16.99
N GLU A 133 16.47 -11.77 16.44
CA GLU A 133 15.98 -11.69 15.06
C GLU A 133 15.16 -10.40 14.83
N ILE A 134 14.35 -10.00 15.83
CA ILE A 134 13.57 -8.76 15.79
C ILE A 134 14.50 -7.55 15.70
N ARG A 135 15.53 -7.46 16.55
CA ARG A 135 16.50 -6.36 16.54
C ARG A 135 17.25 -6.28 15.23
N GLU A 136 17.81 -7.39 14.78
CA GLU A 136 18.55 -7.47 13.50
C GLU A 136 17.66 -7.04 12.31
N ARG A 137 16.38 -7.44 12.33
CA ARG A 137 15.45 -7.04 11.28
C ARG A 137 15.12 -5.55 11.33
N ILE A 138 14.89 -4.99 12.52
CA ILE A 138 14.64 -3.56 12.71
C ILE A 138 15.86 -2.75 12.26
N ASP A 139 17.06 -3.12 12.68
CA ASP A 139 18.29 -2.41 12.29
C ASP A 139 18.49 -2.44 10.78
N ARG A 140 18.23 -3.57 10.12
CA ARG A 140 18.28 -3.70 8.67
C ARG A 140 17.32 -2.76 7.95
N VAL A 141 16.04 -2.71 8.36
CA VAL A 141 15.06 -1.84 7.70
C VAL A 141 15.31 -0.36 8.01
N LEU A 142 15.77 -0.02 9.23
CA LEU A 142 16.18 1.34 9.58
C LEU A 142 17.38 1.79 8.75
N GLY A 143 18.34 0.90 8.51
CA GLY A 143 19.46 1.17 7.60
C GLY A 143 19.00 1.42 6.16
N LEU A 144 18.03 0.64 5.66
CA LEU A 144 17.50 0.81 4.31
C LEU A 144 16.81 2.17 4.10
N VAL A 145 16.11 2.67 5.12
CA VAL A 145 15.39 3.97 5.09
C VAL A 145 16.21 5.12 5.67
N GLU A 146 17.51 4.94 5.96
CA GLU A 146 18.43 5.96 6.47
C GLU A 146 18.03 6.54 7.86
N LEU A 147 17.43 5.72 8.71
CA LEU A 147 17.06 6.09 10.08
C LEU A 147 17.85 5.34 11.16
N GLY A 148 18.92 4.61 10.82
CA GLY A 148 19.67 3.76 11.75
C GLY A 148 20.17 4.48 13.00
N SER A 149 20.63 5.73 12.88
CA SER A 149 21.11 6.56 14.01
C SER A 149 19.98 7.19 14.84
N LYS A 150 18.70 7.00 14.47
CA LYS A 150 17.53 7.68 15.07
C LYS A 150 16.57 6.74 15.78
N SER A 151 16.95 5.50 16.04
CA SER A 151 16.09 4.46 16.63
C SER A 151 15.50 4.82 17.99
N TYR A 152 16.17 5.67 18.75
CA TYR A 152 15.78 6.14 20.08
C TYR A 152 14.86 7.36 20.06
N LYS A 153 14.76 8.10 18.95
CA LYS A 153 13.94 9.32 18.83
C LYS A 153 12.46 9.04 18.85
N MET A 154 11.71 10.01 19.38
CA MET A 154 10.25 10.01 19.30
C MET A 154 9.78 10.55 17.96
N PRO A 155 8.57 10.18 17.46
CA PRO A 155 8.05 10.66 16.18
C PRO A 155 8.03 12.20 16.04
N PHE A 156 7.71 12.93 17.10
CA PHE A 156 7.69 14.40 17.09
C PHE A 156 9.08 15.06 16.99
N GLU A 157 10.15 14.28 17.19
CA GLU A 157 11.54 14.73 16.98
C GLU A 157 12.05 14.47 15.56
N LEU A 158 11.21 13.87 14.70
CA LEU A 158 11.51 13.56 13.31
C LEU A 158 10.89 14.61 12.37
N SER A 159 11.60 14.95 11.29
CA SER A 159 10.97 15.68 10.18
C SER A 159 9.86 14.88 9.51
N GLY A 160 8.98 15.52 8.73
CA GLY A 160 7.92 14.84 7.99
C GLY A 160 8.44 13.72 7.08
N GLY A 161 9.55 13.98 6.37
CA GLY A 161 10.21 12.96 5.55
C GLY A 161 10.76 11.79 6.34
N GLU A 162 11.30 12.03 7.54
CA GLU A 162 11.75 10.96 8.43
C GLU A 162 10.61 10.15 9.01
N GLN A 163 9.49 10.80 9.33
CA GLN A 163 8.27 10.10 9.74
C GLN A 163 7.75 9.21 8.61
N GLN A 164 7.78 9.69 7.37
CA GLN A 164 7.41 8.90 6.19
C GLN A 164 8.36 7.72 5.99
N ARG A 165 9.68 7.93 6.11
CA ARG A 165 10.68 6.85 6.08
C ARG A 165 10.42 5.81 7.17
N LEU A 166 10.02 6.21 8.37
CA LEU A 166 9.62 5.28 9.44
C LEU A 166 8.36 4.50 9.07
N GLY A 167 7.37 5.14 8.44
CA GLY A 167 6.18 4.48 7.90
C GLY A 167 6.53 3.41 6.85
N ILE A 168 7.48 3.73 5.96
CA ILE A 168 8.01 2.79 4.95
C ILE A 168 8.78 1.65 5.63
N ALA A 169 9.66 1.94 6.60
CA ALA A 169 10.37 0.92 7.38
C ALA A 169 9.39 -0.08 8.01
N ARG A 170 8.33 0.42 8.62
CA ARG A 170 7.25 -0.39 9.20
C ARG A 170 6.60 -1.30 8.16
N ALA A 171 6.31 -0.78 6.98
CA ALA A 171 5.71 -1.55 5.89
C ALA A 171 6.62 -2.67 5.38
N LEU A 172 7.94 -2.53 5.48
CA LEU A 172 8.95 -3.48 5.00
C LEU A 172 9.31 -4.59 6.00
N LEU A 173 8.85 -4.53 7.26
CA LEU A 173 9.28 -5.44 8.33
C LEU A 173 9.11 -6.94 8.00
N ASN A 174 8.06 -7.31 7.30
CA ASN A 174 7.73 -8.72 6.99
C ASN A 174 8.11 -9.13 5.55
N ASP A 175 9.04 -8.45 4.89
CA ASP A 175 9.44 -8.73 3.49
C ASP A 175 8.22 -8.83 2.56
N PRO A 176 7.44 -7.75 2.39
CA PRO A 176 6.20 -7.78 1.63
C PRO A 176 6.46 -8.06 0.15
N GLN A 177 5.53 -8.76 -0.50
CA GLN A 177 5.55 -8.99 -1.95
C GLN A 177 5.08 -7.78 -2.73
N VAL A 178 4.25 -6.92 -2.11
CA VAL A 178 3.74 -5.68 -2.68
C VAL A 178 3.64 -4.60 -1.61
N LEU A 179 4.03 -3.39 -1.97
CA LEU A 179 3.90 -2.18 -1.18
C LEU A 179 2.75 -1.35 -1.75
N LEU A 180 1.75 -1.07 -0.93
CA LEU A 180 0.59 -0.24 -1.26
C LEU A 180 0.78 1.12 -0.59
N ALA A 181 0.93 2.19 -1.38
CA ALA A 181 1.21 3.52 -0.88
C ALA A 181 0.11 4.49 -1.29
N ASP A 182 -0.58 5.08 -0.32
CA ASP A 182 -1.65 6.05 -0.55
C ASP A 182 -1.11 7.46 -0.32
N GLU A 183 -0.89 8.22 -1.42
CA GLU A 183 -0.38 9.61 -1.43
C GLU A 183 0.88 9.81 -0.54
N PRO A 184 1.92 8.95 -0.62
CA PRO A 184 3.00 8.91 0.38
C PRO A 184 3.92 10.13 0.38
N THR A 185 3.80 10.99 -0.62
CA THR A 185 4.60 12.22 -0.79
C THR A 185 3.77 13.50 -0.70
N GLY A 186 2.46 13.38 -0.45
CA GLY A 186 1.52 14.51 -0.52
C GLY A 186 1.78 15.64 0.49
N ASN A 187 2.41 15.31 1.63
CA ASN A 187 2.71 16.26 2.71
C ASN A 187 4.20 16.64 2.79
N LEU A 188 4.98 16.35 1.74
CA LEU A 188 6.42 16.53 1.73
C LEU A 188 6.82 17.64 0.76
N ASP A 189 7.92 18.33 1.09
CA ASP A 189 8.56 19.23 0.14
C ASP A 189 9.16 18.46 -1.05
N PRO A 190 9.42 19.12 -2.21
CA PRO A 190 9.87 18.43 -3.41
C PRO A 190 11.17 17.64 -3.25
N VAL A 191 12.14 18.13 -2.48
CA VAL A 191 13.44 17.47 -2.27
C VAL A 191 13.26 16.20 -1.44
N THR A 192 12.48 16.30 -0.36
CA THR A 192 12.15 15.15 0.49
C THR A 192 11.32 14.11 -0.27
N ALA A 193 10.34 14.55 -1.08
CA ALA A 193 9.53 13.68 -1.92
C ALA A 193 10.38 12.89 -2.93
N ASP A 194 11.38 13.55 -3.56
CA ASP A 194 12.34 12.91 -4.46
C ASP A 194 13.11 11.78 -3.76
N GLY A 195 13.62 12.01 -2.55
CA GLY A 195 14.30 10.98 -1.75
C GLY A 195 13.39 9.79 -1.39
N ILE A 196 12.08 10.03 -1.18
CA ILE A 196 11.10 8.94 -0.97
C ILE A 196 10.87 8.17 -2.27
N MET A 197 10.80 8.84 -3.42
CA MET A 197 10.64 8.16 -4.72
C MET A 197 11.85 7.28 -5.06
N GLN A 198 13.08 7.76 -4.83
CA GLN A 198 14.28 6.95 -4.99
C GLN A 198 14.25 5.70 -4.11
N LEU A 199 13.76 5.82 -2.85
CA LEU A 199 13.60 4.69 -1.96
C LEU A 199 12.58 3.68 -2.52
N PHE A 200 11.44 4.13 -3.03
CA PHE A 200 10.44 3.24 -3.65
C PHE A 200 10.98 2.54 -4.91
N GLN A 201 11.73 3.25 -5.76
CA GLN A 201 12.40 2.65 -6.93
C GLN A 201 13.39 1.55 -6.51
N LYS A 202 14.18 1.81 -5.46
CA LYS A 202 15.11 0.82 -4.89
C LYS A 202 14.36 -0.41 -4.37
N ILE A 203 13.24 -0.23 -3.67
CA ILE A 203 12.41 -1.32 -3.18
C ILE A 203 11.85 -2.14 -4.35
N ALA A 204 11.35 -1.49 -5.40
CA ALA A 204 10.84 -2.16 -6.59
C ALA A 204 11.93 -2.97 -7.30
N SER A 205 13.13 -2.40 -7.48
CA SER A 205 14.27 -3.10 -8.11
C SER A 205 14.73 -4.34 -7.33
N GLN A 206 14.39 -4.44 -6.04
CA GLN A 206 14.65 -5.61 -5.19
C GLN A 206 13.56 -6.69 -5.26
N GLY A 207 12.56 -6.51 -6.14
CA GLY A 207 11.51 -7.49 -6.42
C GLY A 207 10.19 -7.28 -5.68
N CYS A 208 10.09 -6.30 -4.78
CA CYS A 208 8.81 -5.92 -4.16
C CYS A 208 8.01 -5.05 -5.13
N ALA A 209 6.81 -5.46 -5.52
CA ALA A 209 5.96 -4.60 -6.35
C ALA A 209 5.55 -3.33 -5.57
N VAL A 210 5.37 -2.20 -6.27
CA VAL A 210 4.91 -0.95 -5.68
C VAL A 210 3.66 -0.46 -6.41
N VAL A 211 2.57 -0.26 -5.68
CA VAL A 211 1.34 0.35 -6.19
C VAL A 211 1.13 1.65 -5.40
N MET A 212 1.31 2.77 -6.06
CA MET A 212 1.31 4.09 -5.44
C MET A 212 0.21 4.98 -6.00
N SER A 213 -0.67 5.49 -5.15
CA SER A 213 -1.56 6.59 -5.54
C SER A 213 -0.83 7.92 -5.46
N THR A 214 -1.02 8.77 -6.45
CA THR A 214 -0.51 10.15 -6.45
C THR A 214 -1.30 11.03 -7.40
N HIS A 215 -1.29 12.32 -7.12
CA HIS A 215 -1.76 13.37 -8.03
C HIS A 215 -0.62 14.32 -8.46
N ASN A 216 0.62 14.05 -8.03
CA ASN A 216 1.79 14.89 -8.35
C ASN A 216 2.37 14.49 -9.70
N THR A 217 2.06 15.27 -10.75
CA THR A 217 2.52 15.04 -12.13
C THR A 217 4.03 15.16 -12.28
N ALA A 218 4.66 16.11 -11.57
CA ALA A 218 6.11 16.31 -11.64
C ALA A 218 6.88 15.07 -11.14
N LEU A 219 6.41 14.40 -10.08
CA LEU A 219 7.02 13.14 -9.64
C LEU A 219 6.86 12.02 -10.67
N ILE A 220 5.71 11.95 -11.33
CA ILE A 220 5.45 10.94 -12.36
C ILE A 220 6.35 11.14 -13.57
N GLU A 221 6.58 12.40 -13.98
CA GLU A 221 7.50 12.77 -15.07
C GLU A 221 8.95 12.40 -14.77
N ASN A 222 9.41 12.68 -13.54
CA ASN A 222 10.79 12.39 -13.10
C ASN A 222 11.02 10.87 -12.87
N TYR A 223 9.98 10.11 -12.50
CA TYR A 223 10.03 8.68 -12.20
C TYR A 223 9.03 7.91 -13.06
N PRO A 224 9.23 7.83 -14.39
CA PRO A 224 8.25 7.21 -15.28
C PRO A 224 8.06 5.73 -14.96
N ALA A 225 6.79 5.33 -14.83
CA ALA A 225 6.38 3.96 -14.63
C ALA A 225 4.97 3.75 -15.22
N ARG A 226 4.50 2.51 -15.26
CA ARG A 226 3.14 2.19 -15.69
C ARG A 226 2.11 2.97 -14.87
N ALA A 227 1.11 3.54 -15.52
CA ALA A 227 0.07 4.31 -14.87
C ALA A 227 -1.34 3.84 -15.22
N VAL A 228 -2.22 3.91 -14.22
CA VAL A 228 -3.63 3.56 -14.35
C VAL A 228 -4.45 4.77 -13.92
N LEU A 229 -5.24 5.30 -14.86
CA LEU A 229 -6.11 6.46 -14.66
C LEU A 229 -7.47 6.01 -14.13
N PHE A 230 -7.91 6.66 -13.05
CA PHE A 230 -9.23 6.51 -12.43
C PHE A 230 -10.14 7.64 -12.91
N SER A 231 -11.18 7.31 -13.65
CA SER A 231 -12.14 8.27 -14.17
C SER A 231 -13.54 7.67 -14.26
N LYS A 232 -14.55 8.41 -13.79
CA LYS A 232 -15.97 8.06 -13.92
C LYS A 232 -16.30 6.64 -13.43
N GLY A 233 -15.72 6.22 -12.30
CA GLY A 233 -15.94 4.89 -11.70
C GLY A 233 -15.29 3.72 -12.44
N LYS A 234 -14.37 3.98 -13.36
CA LYS A 234 -13.61 2.96 -14.10
C LYS A 234 -12.11 3.24 -14.05
N ILE A 235 -11.31 2.24 -14.43
CA ILE A 235 -9.87 2.38 -14.58
C ILE A 235 -9.45 2.06 -16.01
N ARG A 236 -8.42 2.73 -16.50
CA ARG A 236 -7.74 2.41 -17.76
C ARG A 236 -6.25 2.63 -17.67
N GLU A 237 -5.49 1.83 -18.38
CA GLU A 237 -4.05 2.11 -18.55
C GLU A 237 -3.87 3.35 -19.43
N VAL A 238 -2.86 4.13 -19.11
CA VAL A 238 -2.55 5.37 -19.84
C VAL A 238 -1.07 5.46 -20.16
N ASP A 239 -0.77 5.99 -21.33
CA ASP A 239 0.56 6.49 -21.63
C ASP A 239 0.71 7.88 -21.00
N LEU A 240 1.60 7.98 -20.01
CA LEU A 240 1.83 9.21 -19.24
C LEU A 240 2.24 10.38 -20.15
N LYS A 241 3.01 10.12 -21.22
CA LYS A 241 3.43 11.16 -22.17
C LYS A 241 2.26 11.78 -22.93
N ALA A 242 1.23 10.97 -23.23
CA ALA A 242 0.03 11.45 -23.94
C ALA A 242 -1.02 12.08 -22.99
N GLU A 243 -1.05 11.71 -21.73
CA GLU A 243 -2.03 12.19 -20.75
C GLU A 243 -1.61 13.48 -20.03
N LEU A 244 -0.30 13.78 -19.97
CA LEU A 244 0.28 14.96 -19.31
C LEU A 244 0.58 16.10 -20.31
N ALA A 245 0.46 15.87 -21.60
CA ALA A 245 0.58 16.88 -22.66
C ALA A 245 -0.73 17.63 -22.88
#